data_f0e8c5ffb10a51bb461a820507af51e9
#
_entry.id   f0e8c5ffb10a51bb461a820507af51e9
#
_cell.length_a   1.000
_cell.length_b   1.000
_cell.length_c   1.000
_cell.angle_alpha   90.00
_cell.angle_beta   90.00
_cell.angle_gamma   90.00
#
_symmetry.space_group_name_H-M   'P 1'
#
loop_
_entity.id
_entity.type
_entity.pdbx_description
1 polymer ?
#
loop_
_entity_poly.entity_id
_entity_poly.type
_entity_poly.pdbx_seq_one_letter_code
_entity_poly.pdbx_strand_id
1 'polypeptide(L)'
;MATECPVVFPEGVGVVPWMVPGGRDIAVATSKLMKKYNLAIWAHHGMFVSGEDFDLTFGLMHTAEKSAEILVKMLSMQPNKRQTITPDNFRDLAKAFNVILPEEFLYEK
;
A
#
# COMPACT_ATOMS: atom_id res chain seq x y z
N MET A 1 7.09 -8.26 -2.34
CA MET A 1 6.68 -7.07 -1.53
C MET A 1 7.86 -6.70 -0.65
N ALA A 2 8.11 -5.42 -0.45
CA ALA A 2 9.13 -4.98 0.51
C ALA A 2 8.60 -5.13 1.94
N THR A 3 9.48 -5.52 2.87
CA THR A 3 9.14 -5.77 4.28
C THR A 3 8.53 -4.55 4.97
N GLU A 4 8.97 -3.36 4.61
CA GLU A 4 8.50 -2.09 5.18
C GLU A 4 7.02 -1.81 4.85
N CYS A 5 6.56 -2.25 3.69
CA CYS A 5 5.21 -1.94 3.22
C CYS A 5 4.10 -2.39 4.19
N PRO A 6 4.03 -3.65 4.66
CA PRO A 6 3.03 -4.06 5.64
C PRO A 6 3.24 -3.45 7.03
N VAL A 7 4.44 -2.98 7.36
CA VAL A 7 4.72 -2.32 8.65
C VAL A 7 4.16 -0.90 8.67
N VAL A 8 4.34 -0.13 7.59
CA VAL A 8 3.90 1.27 7.51
C VAL A 8 2.47 1.42 6.96
N PHE A 9 1.96 0.42 6.26
CA PHE A 9 0.59 0.35 5.76
C PHE A 9 -0.09 -0.95 6.22
N PRO A 10 -0.22 -1.17 7.53
CA PRO A 10 -0.81 -2.41 8.05
C PRO A 10 -2.26 -2.62 7.58
N GLU A 11 -3.00 -1.54 7.38
CA GLU A 11 -4.36 -1.55 6.84
C GLU A 11 -4.42 -1.86 5.32
N GLY A 12 -3.28 -1.82 4.65
CA GLY A 12 -3.17 -1.97 3.20
C GLY A 12 -3.24 -0.65 2.45
N VAL A 13 -3.52 -0.74 1.16
CA VAL A 13 -3.57 0.40 0.21
C VAL A 13 -4.93 0.44 -0.46
N GLY A 14 -5.58 1.59 -0.42
CA GLY A 14 -6.83 1.81 -1.13
C GLY A 14 -6.61 2.13 -2.62
N VAL A 15 -7.50 1.66 -3.48
CA VAL A 15 -7.46 1.98 -4.92
C VAL A 15 -8.78 2.61 -5.33
N VAL A 16 -8.73 3.82 -5.88
CA VAL A 16 -9.85 4.46 -6.55
C VAL A 16 -9.82 4.03 -8.02
N PRO A 17 -10.88 3.38 -8.54
CA PRO A 17 -10.96 3.06 -9.96
C PRO A 17 -10.86 4.34 -10.79
N TRP A 18 -10.52 4.19 -12.07
CA TRP A 18 -10.38 5.34 -12.94
C TRP A 18 -11.65 6.22 -12.95
N MET A 19 -11.44 7.51 -12.70
CA MET A 19 -12.44 8.58 -12.76
C MET A 19 -11.78 9.81 -13.35
N VAL A 20 -12.57 10.69 -13.93
CA VAL A 20 -12.06 11.98 -14.41
C VAL A 20 -11.51 12.79 -13.22
N PRO A 21 -10.23 13.19 -13.25
CA PRO A 21 -9.63 13.94 -12.15
C PRO A 21 -10.21 15.36 -12.07
N GLY A 22 -10.19 15.93 -10.85
CA GLY A 22 -10.69 17.29 -10.58
C GLY A 22 -12.18 17.37 -10.30
N GLY A 23 -12.93 16.28 -10.48
CA GLY A 23 -14.36 16.24 -10.20
C GLY A 23 -14.70 15.93 -8.74
N ARG A 24 -15.98 16.17 -8.38
CA ARG A 24 -16.48 15.87 -7.04
C ARG A 24 -16.50 14.36 -6.75
N ASP A 25 -16.78 13.54 -7.74
CA ASP A 25 -16.93 12.10 -7.57
C ASP A 25 -15.64 11.44 -7.11
N ILE A 26 -14.50 11.80 -7.73
CA ILE A 26 -13.21 11.27 -7.33
C ILE A 26 -12.80 11.80 -5.94
N ALA A 27 -13.16 13.04 -5.59
CA ALA A 27 -12.91 13.57 -4.25
C ALA A 27 -13.68 12.81 -3.18
N VAL A 28 -14.96 12.48 -3.43
CA VAL A 28 -15.81 11.70 -2.54
C VAL A 28 -15.27 10.28 -2.40
N ALA A 29 -14.90 9.63 -3.51
CA ALA A 29 -14.33 8.29 -3.50
C ALA A 29 -13.02 8.24 -2.70
N THR A 30 -12.12 9.21 -2.91
CA THR A 30 -10.86 9.34 -2.16
C THR A 30 -11.13 9.54 -0.67
N SER A 31 -12.03 10.45 -0.30
CA SER A 31 -12.37 10.72 1.10
C SER A 31 -12.92 9.50 1.82
N LYS A 32 -13.69 8.65 1.14
CA LYS A 32 -14.18 7.38 1.70
C LYS A 32 -13.05 6.40 1.98
N LEU A 33 -12.11 6.25 1.03
CA LEU A 33 -10.96 5.37 1.19
C LEU A 33 -10.02 5.85 2.28
N MET A 34 -9.75 7.15 2.37
CA MET A 34 -8.84 7.74 3.37
C MET A 34 -9.37 7.66 4.80
N LYS A 35 -10.60 7.21 5.01
CA LYS A 35 -11.08 6.83 6.36
C LYS A 35 -10.53 5.49 6.85
N LYS A 36 -10.12 4.62 5.95
CA LYS A 36 -9.58 3.30 6.25
C LYS A 36 -8.09 3.19 5.95
N TYR A 37 -7.61 3.86 4.93
CA TYR A 37 -6.24 3.75 4.42
C TYR A 37 -5.49 5.07 4.54
N ASN A 38 -4.22 5.00 4.84
CA ASN A 38 -3.31 6.17 4.80
C ASN A 38 -2.75 6.42 3.40
N LEU A 39 -2.94 5.48 2.48
CA LEU A 39 -2.56 5.60 1.07
C LEU A 39 -3.75 5.25 0.17
N ALA A 40 -4.05 6.12 -0.77
CA ALA A 40 -5.02 5.90 -1.85
C ALA A 40 -4.35 6.10 -3.22
N ILE A 41 -4.45 5.10 -4.08
CA ILE A 41 -3.96 5.17 -5.46
C ILE A 41 -5.13 5.51 -6.37
N TRP A 42 -5.00 6.56 -7.18
CA TRP A 42 -5.89 6.84 -8.30
C TRP A 42 -5.38 6.08 -9.53
N ALA A 43 -6.19 5.16 -10.02
CA ALA A 43 -5.83 4.36 -11.20
C ALA A 43 -5.41 5.28 -12.37
N HIS A 44 -4.22 5.02 -12.94
CA HIS A 44 -3.61 5.76 -14.05
C HIS A 44 -3.29 7.24 -13.78
N HIS A 45 -3.25 7.68 -12.52
CA HIS A 45 -3.00 9.09 -12.20
C HIS A 45 -1.87 9.29 -11.20
N GLY A 46 -1.99 8.75 -10.01
CA GLY A 46 -1.02 8.96 -8.93
C GLY A 46 -1.51 8.45 -7.59
N MET A 47 -0.94 8.95 -6.50
CA MET A 47 -1.31 8.54 -5.17
C MET A 47 -1.47 9.72 -4.21
N PHE A 48 -2.29 9.50 -3.19
CA PHE A 48 -2.51 10.40 -2.07
C PHE A 48 -2.15 9.70 -0.79
N VAL A 49 -1.41 10.37 0.08
CA VAL A 49 -1.00 9.86 1.38
C VAL A 49 -1.41 10.86 2.45
N SER A 50 -1.82 10.35 3.61
CA SER A 50 -2.07 11.14 4.80
C SER A 50 -1.21 10.66 5.96
N GLY A 51 -0.76 11.58 6.79
CA GLY A 51 0.05 11.34 7.98
C GLY A 51 -0.06 12.53 8.94
N GLU A 52 0.58 12.40 10.11
CA GLU A 52 0.49 13.39 11.18
C GLU A 52 1.27 14.67 10.86
N ASP A 53 2.37 14.55 10.12
CA ASP A 53 3.21 15.67 9.70
C ASP A 53 3.82 15.42 8.31
N PHE A 54 4.55 16.41 7.79
CA PHE A 54 5.16 16.33 6.47
C PHE A 54 6.26 15.28 6.36
N ASP A 55 7.10 15.14 7.37
CA ASP A 55 8.23 14.21 7.34
C ASP A 55 7.72 12.77 7.34
N LEU A 56 6.77 12.45 8.22
CA LEU A 56 6.12 11.15 8.27
C LEU A 56 5.38 10.86 6.95
N THR A 57 4.59 11.80 6.47
CA THR A 57 3.80 11.64 5.23
C THR A 57 4.69 11.44 4.01
N PHE A 58 5.81 12.17 3.93
CA PHE A 58 6.81 11.97 2.88
C PHE A 58 7.45 10.58 2.97
N GLY A 59 7.77 10.12 4.17
CA GLY A 59 8.31 8.77 4.41
C GLY A 59 7.36 7.67 3.96
N LEU A 60 6.06 7.80 4.23
CA LEU A 60 5.02 6.88 3.75
C LEU A 60 4.93 6.87 2.22
N MET A 61 4.91 8.04 1.59
CA MET A 61 4.91 8.18 0.12
C MET A 61 6.16 7.52 -0.50
N HIS A 62 7.32 7.78 0.05
CA HIS A 62 8.59 7.22 -0.42
C HIS A 62 8.62 5.69 -0.30
N THR A 63 8.12 5.14 0.81
CA THR A 63 8.02 3.68 1.00
C THR A 63 7.09 3.05 -0.03
N ALA A 64 5.95 3.66 -0.30
CA ALA A 64 5.01 3.18 -1.32
C ALA A 64 5.65 3.19 -2.72
N GLU A 65 6.29 4.30 -3.10
CA GLU A 65 6.97 4.45 -4.39
C GLU A 65 8.09 3.43 -4.56
N LYS A 66 8.93 3.25 -3.56
CA LYS A 66 10.01 2.25 -3.60
C LYS A 66 9.50 0.83 -3.67
N SER A 67 8.44 0.51 -2.97
CA SER A 67 7.81 -0.81 -3.04
C SER A 67 7.25 -1.10 -4.43
N ALA A 68 6.62 -0.10 -5.04
CA ALA A 68 6.12 -0.19 -6.41
C ALA A 68 7.25 -0.33 -7.43
N GLU A 69 8.32 0.46 -7.31
CA GLU A 69 9.51 0.39 -8.16
C GLU A 69 10.14 -1.01 -8.14
N ILE A 70 10.33 -1.57 -6.94
CA ILE A 70 10.87 -2.93 -6.77
C ILE A 70 9.94 -3.95 -7.44
N LEU A 71 8.64 -3.85 -7.23
CA LEU A 71 7.66 -4.76 -7.81
C LEU A 71 7.70 -4.72 -9.35
N VAL A 72 7.71 -3.53 -9.94
CA VAL A 72 7.77 -3.36 -11.40
C VAL A 72 9.06 -3.95 -11.97
N LYS A 73 10.22 -3.70 -11.33
CA LYS A 73 11.50 -4.28 -11.74
C LYS A 73 11.47 -5.80 -11.65
N MET A 74 10.97 -6.36 -10.56
CA MET A 74 10.84 -7.82 -10.38
C MET A 74 9.95 -8.46 -11.46
N LEU A 75 8.81 -7.85 -11.75
CA LEU A 75 7.88 -8.33 -12.78
C LEU A 75 8.48 -8.27 -14.18
N SER A 76 9.31 -7.26 -14.45
CA SER A 76 10.00 -7.09 -15.73
C SER A 76 11.11 -8.14 -15.94
N MET A 77 11.76 -8.58 -14.86
CA MET A 77 12.85 -9.56 -14.90
C MET A 77 12.35 -11.00 -14.95
N GLN A 78 11.38 -11.35 -14.12
CA GLN A 78 10.87 -12.72 -13.97
C GLN A 78 9.37 -12.74 -13.68
N PRO A 79 8.51 -12.61 -14.70
CA PRO A 79 7.07 -12.52 -14.48
C PRO A 79 6.44 -13.77 -13.86
N ASN A 80 7.07 -14.94 -14.01
CA ASN A 80 6.50 -16.25 -13.63
C ASN A 80 7.10 -16.89 -12.38
N LYS A 81 8.20 -16.35 -11.84
CA LYS A 81 8.87 -16.89 -10.64
C LYS A 81 9.00 -15.79 -9.59
N ARG A 82 8.11 -15.80 -8.61
CA ARG A 82 8.15 -14.84 -7.51
C ARG A 82 8.36 -15.55 -6.19
N GLN A 83 9.38 -15.11 -5.46
CA GLN A 83 9.40 -15.27 -4.00
C GLN A 83 8.72 -14.05 -3.40
N THR A 84 7.89 -14.27 -2.41
CA THR A 84 7.21 -13.20 -1.68
C THR A 84 7.23 -13.50 -0.18
N ILE A 85 6.86 -12.53 0.60
CA ILE A 85 6.65 -12.68 2.04
C ILE A 85 5.48 -13.66 2.24
N THR A 86 5.69 -14.69 3.05
CA THR A 86 4.67 -15.69 3.37
C THR A 86 3.73 -15.18 4.47
N PRO A 87 2.54 -15.80 4.66
CA PRO A 87 1.67 -15.48 5.79
C PRO A 87 2.36 -15.60 7.14
N ASP A 88 3.25 -16.59 7.34
CA ASP A 88 4.01 -16.71 8.59
C ASP A 88 4.99 -15.56 8.77
N ASN A 89 5.67 -15.12 7.71
CA ASN A 89 6.53 -13.94 7.77
C ASN A 89 5.73 -12.66 8.11
N PHE A 90 4.49 -12.54 7.62
CA PHE A 90 3.60 -11.43 8.02
C PHE A 90 3.25 -11.48 9.52
N ARG A 91 3.01 -12.66 10.08
CA ARG A 91 2.76 -12.83 11.52
C ARG A 91 3.98 -12.45 12.35
N ASP A 92 5.17 -12.84 11.91
CA ASP A 92 6.44 -12.48 12.57
C ASP A 92 6.66 -10.95 12.53
N LEU A 93 6.41 -10.32 11.38
CA LEU A 93 6.49 -8.85 11.24
C LEU A 93 5.47 -8.14 12.15
N ALA A 94 4.23 -8.60 12.16
CA ALA A 94 3.17 -8.01 12.99
C ALA A 94 3.56 -8.06 14.47
N LYS A 95 4.14 -9.17 14.93
CA LYS A 95 4.63 -9.33 16.29
C LYS A 95 5.86 -8.45 16.58
N ALA A 96 6.84 -8.44 15.69
CA ALA A 96 8.10 -7.71 15.89
C ALA A 96 7.90 -6.18 15.92
N PHE A 97 6.99 -5.65 15.10
CA PHE A 97 6.72 -4.22 14.98
C PHE A 97 5.45 -3.77 15.68
N ASN A 98 4.76 -4.67 16.40
CA ASN A 98 3.52 -4.40 17.12
C ASN A 98 2.44 -3.74 16.23
N VAL A 99 2.23 -4.28 15.03
CA VAL A 99 1.20 -3.85 14.09
C VAL A 99 0.12 -4.91 13.96
N ILE A 100 -1.12 -4.49 13.71
CA ILE A 100 -2.26 -5.39 13.48
C ILE A 100 -2.47 -5.48 11.98
N LEU A 101 -2.30 -6.69 11.43
CA LEU A 101 -2.56 -6.97 10.02
C LEU A 101 -3.97 -7.56 9.85
N PRO A 102 -4.72 -7.14 8.82
CA PRO A 102 -6.00 -7.76 8.48
C PRO A 102 -5.85 -9.26 8.21
N GLU A 103 -6.81 -10.05 8.66
CA GLU A 103 -6.84 -11.51 8.44
C GLU A 103 -6.68 -11.90 6.97
N GLU A 104 -7.24 -11.10 6.06
CA GLU A 104 -7.15 -11.34 4.61
C GLU A 104 -5.71 -11.36 4.06
N PHE A 105 -4.74 -10.80 4.78
CA PHE A 105 -3.31 -10.84 4.41
C PHE A 105 -2.56 -12.05 4.98
N LEU A 106 -3.18 -12.80 5.88
CA LEU A 106 -2.57 -13.88 6.63
C LEU A 106 -2.87 -15.27 6.06
N TYR A 107 -3.59 -15.36 4.95
CA TYR A 107 -3.90 -16.61 4.26
C TYR A 107 -3.20 -16.69 2.90
N GLU A 108 -2.77 -17.90 2.55
CA GLU A 108 -2.32 -18.19 1.17
C GLU A 108 -3.51 -18.11 0.20
N LYS A 109 -3.28 -17.46 -0.92
CA LYS A 109 -4.25 -17.40 -2.03
C LYS A 109 -3.94 -18.47 -3.06
#